data_9e45c10ed9936194aba67657578e9690
#
_entry.id   9e45c10ed9936194aba67657578e9690
#
_cell.length_a   1.000
_cell.length_b   1.000
_cell.length_c   1.000
_cell.angle_alpha   90.00
_cell.angle_beta   90.00
_cell.angle_gamma   90.00
#
_symmetry.space_group_name_H-M   'P 1'
#
loop_
_entity.id
_entity.type
_entity.pdbx_description
1 polymer ?
#
loop_
_entity_poly.entity_id
_entity_poly.type
_entity_poly.pdbx_seq_one_letter_code
_entity_poly.pdbx_strand_id
1 'polypeptide(L)'
;MKPSPRPSPGSPVSEAAPGATPSVPPWVGPGFAEFVGIVALMMAVTAMSIDNLLPAFPMIQERFSVADPNSLQLLVYVYMIGFGFAQIVYGPVSDAIGRRPTLLISLGIYTAGCILSMLAPSYEWLLASRVIQGMGAAGGRVLSTAIVRDRFSGREMASVMSLIMMVFLIVPMLGPAIGATMLLLGSWIWVFVSMLALGGVLTLWFALRMPETLHPAYRRPLSLGATGQALLTVLRTRAAIGYATALGLLTGCIMGYVGSAQQVFDTGLYHLGGLFPLAFGVVAGAMGAATLINSRVVRWLGMRTLSHAGVTAFTAVGLVHVGIGLHYQGHPPLVLFLSVLALNQFLISFALPNFNALALQPLGAIAGTASSFLGFYTTILGAFCGFLIGHAFDGTVMPVAYGYAGLGGLALLTVAWTERGRLYRAGVSG
;
A
#
# COMPACT_ATOMS: atom_id res chain seq x y z
N MET A 1 -65.29 25.87 -51.05
CA MET A 1 -64.43 25.13 -50.08
C MET A 1 -63.01 25.62 -50.27
N LYS A 2 -62.49 26.34 -49.27
CA LYS A 2 -61.11 26.84 -49.26
C LYS A 2 -60.24 25.73 -48.55
N PRO A 3 -59.05 25.40 -49.06
CA PRO A 3 -58.17 24.45 -48.40
C PRO A 3 -57.50 25.09 -47.17
N SER A 4 -57.38 24.30 -46.11
CA SER A 4 -56.71 24.66 -44.82
C SER A 4 -55.18 24.87 -44.98
N PRO A 5 -54.57 25.77 -44.25
CA PRO A 5 -53.13 26.03 -44.33
C PRO A 5 -52.33 24.84 -43.73
N ARG A 6 -51.22 24.48 -44.37
CA ARG A 6 -50.21 23.51 -43.87
C ARG A 6 -49.49 24.07 -42.67
N PRO A 7 -49.14 23.30 -41.64
CA PRO A 7 -48.34 23.76 -40.55
C PRO A 7 -46.89 24.02 -41.02
N SER A 8 -46.30 25.10 -40.48
CA SER A 8 -44.91 25.52 -40.68
C SER A 8 -43.94 24.49 -40.17
N PRO A 9 -42.77 24.28 -40.82
CA PRO A 9 -41.74 23.37 -40.31
C PRO A 9 -41.21 23.89 -38.96
N GLY A 10 -41.19 22.99 -38.00
CA GLY A 10 -40.73 23.25 -36.63
C GLY A 10 -39.31 23.80 -36.58
N SER A 11 -39.10 24.71 -35.66
CA SER A 11 -37.82 25.22 -35.22
C SER A 11 -36.78 24.08 -35.00
N PRO A 12 -35.54 24.24 -35.44
CA PRO A 12 -34.54 23.21 -35.27
C PRO A 12 -34.34 22.95 -33.78
N VAL A 13 -34.60 21.71 -33.35
CA VAL A 13 -34.10 21.19 -32.08
C VAL A 13 -32.59 21.31 -32.16
N SER A 14 -32.02 22.12 -31.30
CA SER A 14 -30.58 22.27 -31.15
C SER A 14 -29.98 20.89 -30.84
N GLU A 15 -29.52 20.18 -31.89
CA GLU A 15 -28.63 19.05 -31.72
C GLU A 15 -27.36 19.54 -31.00
N ALA A 16 -27.22 19.17 -29.74
CA ALA A 16 -25.97 19.34 -29.04
C ALA A 16 -24.89 18.59 -29.83
N ALA A 17 -23.89 19.33 -30.29
CA ALA A 17 -22.75 18.81 -31.05
C ALA A 17 -22.15 17.58 -30.38
N PRO A 18 -22.00 16.43 -31.09
CA PRO A 18 -21.33 15.27 -30.53
C PRO A 18 -19.84 15.61 -30.33
N GLY A 19 -19.41 15.80 -29.09
CA GLY A 19 -18.00 16.05 -28.76
C GLY A 19 -17.72 17.16 -27.73
N ALA A 20 -18.72 17.87 -27.22
CA ALA A 20 -18.50 18.81 -26.11
C ALA A 20 -18.19 18.02 -24.84
N THR A 21 -16.90 17.91 -24.49
CA THR A 21 -16.49 17.51 -23.14
C THR A 21 -17.19 18.46 -22.16
N PRO A 22 -17.88 17.94 -21.12
CA PRO A 22 -18.51 18.78 -20.11
C PRO A 22 -17.47 19.77 -19.59
N SER A 23 -17.79 21.07 -19.60
CA SER A 23 -16.92 22.10 -19.06
C SER A 23 -16.68 21.76 -17.57
N VAL A 24 -15.45 21.37 -17.23
CA VAL A 24 -15.07 21.12 -15.86
C VAL A 24 -15.21 22.43 -15.08
N PRO A 25 -16.06 22.51 -14.05
CA PRO A 25 -16.20 23.73 -13.28
C PRO A 25 -14.85 24.14 -12.68
N PRO A 26 -14.60 25.45 -12.50
CA PRO A 26 -13.35 25.93 -11.94
C PRO A 26 -13.12 25.30 -10.57
N TRP A 27 -11.86 24.91 -10.31
CA TRP A 27 -11.48 24.27 -9.04
C TRP A 27 -11.68 25.21 -7.85
N VAL A 28 -12.54 24.82 -6.91
CA VAL A 28 -12.87 25.56 -5.68
C VAL A 28 -12.21 24.92 -4.43
N GLY A 29 -11.26 23.99 -4.63
CA GLY A 29 -10.58 23.25 -3.56
C GLY A 29 -9.27 23.89 -3.08
N PRO A 30 -8.50 23.12 -2.28
CA PRO A 30 -7.24 23.59 -1.70
C PRO A 30 -6.21 23.95 -2.77
N GLY A 31 -5.27 24.84 -2.44
CA GLY A 31 -4.13 25.13 -3.28
C GLY A 31 -3.25 23.90 -3.52
N PHE A 32 -2.33 23.97 -4.48
CA PHE A 32 -1.51 22.83 -4.90
C PHE A 32 -0.76 22.14 -3.73
N ALA A 33 -0.04 22.91 -2.93
CA ALA A 33 0.73 22.37 -1.80
C ALA A 33 -0.17 21.74 -0.72
N GLU A 34 -1.31 22.38 -0.44
CA GLU A 34 -2.31 21.85 0.50
C GLU A 34 -2.94 20.56 -0.02
N PHE A 35 -3.27 20.50 -1.31
CA PHE A 35 -3.77 19.29 -1.96
C PHE A 35 -2.78 18.12 -1.82
N VAL A 36 -1.50 18.35 -2.16
CA VAL A 36 -0.44 17.35 -2.02
C VAL A 36 -0.31 16.90 -0.57
N GLY A 37 -0.36 17.86 0.40
CA GLY A 37 -0.30 17.56 1.83
C GLY A 37 -1.44 16.65 2.30
N ILE A 38 -2.68 16.96 1.93
CA ILE A 38 -3.85 16.14 2.28
C ILE A 38 -3.73 14.73 1.71
N VAL A 39 -3.39 14.60 0.41
CA VAL A 39 -3.30 13.28 -0.23
C VAL A 39 -2.10 12.47 0.31
N ALA A 40 -0.98 13.12 0.62
CA ALA A 40 0.15 12.47 1.26
C ALA A 40 -0.23 11.97 2.67
N LEU A 41 -0.99 12.76 3.44
CA LEU A 41 -1.46 12.37 4.76
C LEU A 41 -2.45 11.19 4.70
N MET A 42 -3.31 11.12 3.66
CA MET A 42 -4.17 9.95 3.41
C MET A 42 -3.37 8.66 3.28
N MET A 43 -2.23 8.70 2.60
CA MET A 43 -1.34 7.54 2.48
C MET A 43 -0.55 7.28 3.76
N ALA A 44 -0.13 8.34 4.44
CA ALA A 44 0.65 8.27 5.67
C ALA A 44 -0.08 7.56 6.82
N VAL A 45 -1.38 7.80 6.97
CA VAL A 45 -2.22 7.13 7.99
C VAL A 45 -2.09 5.60 7.91
N THR A 46 -2.01 5.04 6.69
CA THR A 46 -1.88 3.59 6.49
C THR A 46 -0.55 3.04 7.04
N ALA A 47 0.57 3.66 6.67
CA ALA A 47 1.90 3.21 7.12
C ALA A 47 2.10 3.45 8.63
N MET A 48 1.71 4.63 9.12
CA MET A 48 1.76 4.95 10.54
C MET A 48 0.99 3.95 11.41
N SER A 49 -0.14 3.44 10.92
CA SER A 49 -0.94 2.47 11.66
C SER A 49 -0.27 1.10 11.83
N ILE A 50 0.75 0.81 11.04
CA ILE A 50 1.56 -0.42 11.15
C ILE A 50 2.82 -0.12 11.97
N ASP A 51 3.63 0.81 11.50
CA ASP A 51 4.99 1.00 11.99
C ASP A 51 5.04 1.63 13.38
N ASN A 52 4.08 2.49 13.72
CA ASN A 52 3.96 3.16 15.01
C ASN A 52 3.63 2.17 16.17
N LEU A 53 3.03 1.03 15.84
CA LEU A 53 2.63 0.04 16.86
C LEU A 53 3.79 -0.86 17.29
N LEU A 54 4.81 -1.06 16.44
CA LEU A 54 5.87 -2.03 16.68
C LEU A 54 6.57 -1.88 18.04
N PRO A 55 6.95 -0.66 18.49
CA PRO A 55 7.58 -0.48 19.80
C PRO A 55 6.67 -0.85 20.98
N ALA A 56 5.34 -0.89 20.79
CA ALA A 56 4.38 -1.18 21.85
C ALA A 56 4.19 -2.69 22.11
N PHE A 57 4.75 -3.57 21.27
CA PHE A 57 4.56 -5.02 21.38
C PHE A 57 4.89 -5.57 22.77
N PRO A 58 6.01 -5.21 23.43
CA PRO A 58 6.32 -5.73 24.77
C PRO A 58 5.26 -5.34 25.81
N MET A 59 4.79 -4.08 25.78
CA MET A 59 3.77 -3.60 26.73
C MET A 59 2.41 -4.26 26.48
N ILE A 60 2.08 -4.53 25.21
CA ILE A 60 0.85 -5.27 24.82
C ILE A 60 0.95 -6.72 25.26
N GLN A 61 2.12 -7.36 25.08
CA GLN A 61 2.38 -8.72 25.54
C GLN A 61 2.15 -8.86 27.04
N GLU A 62 2.75 -7.98 27.83
CA GLU A 62 2.61 -7.95 29.29
C GLU A 62 1.14 -7.69 29.70
N ARG A 63 0.51 -6.67 29.10
CA ARG A 63 -0.87 -6.26 29.43
C ARG A 63 -1.90 -7.36 29.24
N PHE A 64 -1.77 -8.14 28.17
CA PHE A 64 -2.72 -9.21 27.80
C PHE A 64 -2.18 -10.61 28.09
N SER A 65 -1.01 -10.73 28.72
CA SER A 65 -0.37 -12.01 29.05
C SER A 65 -0.25 -12.95 27.87
N VAL A 66 0.15 -12.42 26.69
CA VAL A 66 0.26 -13.21 25.45
C VAL A 66 1.45 -14.16 25.60
N ALA A 67 1.16 -15.46 25.63
CA ALA A 67 2.14 -16.51 25.94
C ALA A 67 3.23 -16.64 24.85
N ASP A 68 2.81 -16.57 23.56
CA ASP A 68 3.73 -16.63 22.42
C ASP A 68 4.01 -15.24 21.87
N PRO A 69 5.27 -14.75 21.98
CA PRO A 69 5.67 -13.45 21.43
C PRO A 69 5.42 -13.33 19.92
N ASN A 70 5.47 -14.43 19.16
CA ASN A 70 5.22 -14.42 17.73
C ASN A 70 3.76 -14.06 17.40
N SER A 71 2.84 -14.33 18.32
CA SER A 71 1.44 -13.97 18.16
C SER A 71 1.21 -12.45 18.08
N LEU A 72 2.11 -11.61 18.64
CA LEU A 72 1.99 -10.15 18.56
C LEU A 72 2.04 -9.62 17.13
N GLN A 73 2.70 -10.33 16.25
CA GLN A 73 2.77 -9.99 14.83
C GLN A 73 1.38 -10.06 14.15
N LEU A 74 0.44 -10.83 14.72
CA LEU A 74 -0.95 -10.87 14.23
C LEU A 74 -1.59 -9.49 14.22
N LEU A 75 -1.18 -8.57 15.12
CA LEU A 75 -1.66 -7.18 15.12
C LEU A 75 -1.38 -6.45 13.80
N VAL A 76 -0.30 -6.81 13.10
CA VAL A 76 0.03 -6.28 11.77
C VAL A 76 -0.77 -7.03 10.70
N TYR A 77 -0.79 -8.36 10.75
CA TYR A 77 -1.37 -9.15 9.66
C TYR A 77 -2.89 -9.08 9.61
N VAL A 78 -3.59 -9.07 10.74
CA VAL A 78 -5.06 -8.91 10.75
C VAL A 78 -5.48 -7.50 10.28
N TYR A 79 -4.69 -6.47 10.61
CA TYR A 79 -4.89 -5.14 10.04
C TYR A 79 -4.74 -5.18 8.51
N MET A 80 -3.72 -5.85 7.97
CA MET A 80 -3.51 -6.01 6.53
C MET A 80 -4.64 -6.80 5.86
N ILE A 81 -5.22 -7.78 6.55
CA ILE A 81 -6.39 -8.53 6.06
C ILE A 81 -7.58 -7.58 5.91
N GLY A 82 -7.93 -6.83 6.96
CA GLY A 82 -8.99 -5.83 6.90
C GLY A 82 -8.77 -4.79 5.79
N PHE A 83 -7.54 -4.28 5.71
CA PHE A 83 -7.10 -3.34 4.69
C PHE A 83 -7.23 -3.92 3.27
N GLY A 84 -6.80 -5.17 3.04
CA GLY A 84 -6.90 -5.83 1.75
C GLY A 84 -8.34 -5.99 1.29
N PHE A 85 -9.20 -6.58 2.11
CA PHE A 85 -10.61 -6.79 1.76
C PHE A 85 -11.35 -5.49 1.45
N ALA A 86 -11.10 -4.44 2.20
CA ALA A 86 -11.75 -3.15 1.98
C ALA A 86 -11.34 -2.48 0.65
N GLN A 87 -10.16 -2.76 0.12
CA GLN A 87 -9.73 -2.21 -1.18
C GLN A 87 -10.67 -2.58 -2.33
N ILE A 88 -11.21 -3.81 -2.35
CA ILE A 88 -12.17 -4.23 -3.39
C ILE A 88 -13.43 -3.38 -3.34
N VAL A 89 -13.85 -2.99 -2.13
CA VAL A 89 -15.11 -2.29 -1.90
C VAL A 89 -14.99 -0.79 -2.22
N TYR A 90 -13.93 -0.15 -1.76
CA TYR A 90 -13.81 1.32 -1.86
C TYR A 90 -13.69 1.84 -3.29
N GLY A 91 -13.09 1.08 -4.22
CA GLY A 91 -13.05 1.48 -5.62
C GLY A 91 -14.45 1.70 -6.20
N PRO A 92 -15.24 0.62 -6.35
CA PRO A 92 -16.61 0.70 -6.89
C PRO A 92 -17.53 1.63 -6.10
N VAL A 93 -17.45 1.62 -4.76
CA VAL A 93 -18.27 2.51 -3.92
C VAL A 93 -17.96 3.97 -4.20
N SER A 94 -16.69 4.33 -4.31
CA SER A 94 -16.30 5.71 -4.61
C SER A 94 -16.66 6.18 -6.01
N ASP A 95 -16.74 5.25 -6.97
CA ASP A 95 -17.23 5.54 -8.32
C ASP A 95 -18.76 5.77 -8.34
N ALA A 96 -19.49 5.19 -7.38
CA ALA A 96 -20.95 5.30 -7.31
C ALA A 96 -21.43 6.50 -6.48
N ILE A 97 -20.94 6.66 -5.25
CA ILE A 97 -21.42 7.71 -4.34
C ILE A 97 -20.54 8.97 -4.31
N GLY A 98 -19.33 8.89 -4.87
CA GLY A 98 -18.35 9.98 -4.89
C GLY A 98 -17.13 9.71 -4.01
N ARG A 99 -16.05 10.44 -4.26
CA ARG A 99 -14.77 10.27 -3.54
C ARG A 99 -14.87 10.77 -2.11
N ARG A 100 -15.45 11.95 -1.94
CA ARG A 100 -15.54 12.62 -0.64
C ARG A 100 -16.34 11.84 0.39
N PRO A 101 -17.60 11.43 0.15
CA PRO A 101 -18.36 10.66 1.12
C PRO A 101 -17.71 9.31 1.43
N THR A 102 -17.16 8.62 0.42
CA THR A 102 -16.50 7.32 0.62
C THR A 102 -15.28 7.45 1.52
N LEU A 103 -14.44 8.49 1.34
CA LEU A 103 -13.28 8.69 2.21
C LEU A 103 -13.69 9.03 3.64
N LEU A 104 -14.68 9.89 3.83
CA LEU A 104 -15.16 10.24 5.17
C LEU A 104 -15.75 9.04 5.91
N ILE A 105 -16.48 8.15 5.22
CA ILE A 105 -16.93 6.88 5.78
C ILE A 105 -15.74 6.01 6.20
N SER A 106 -14.73 5.87 5.32
CA SER A 106 -13.56 5.07 5.64
C SER A 106 -12.77 5.61 6.82
N LEU A 107 -12.60 6.93 6.92
CA LEU A 107 -11.95 7.57 8.07
C LEU A 107 -12.78 7.45 9.35
N GLY A 108 -14.10 7.43 9.26
CA GLY A 108 -14.98 7.11 10.38
C GLY A 108 -14.78 5.68 10.90
N ILE A 109 -14.67 4.70 9.98
CA ILE A 109 -14.35 3.30 10.32
C ILE A 109 -12.95 3.19 10.94
N TYR A 110 -11.96 3.92 10.41
CA TYR A 110 -10.61 3.99 10.97
C TYR A 110 -10.62 4.53 12.41
N THR A 111 -11.32 5.63 12.63
CA THR A 111 -11.49 6.27 13.95
C THR A 111 -12.14 5.30 14.94
N ALA A 112 -13.21 4.62 14.53
CA ALA A 112 -13.87 3.60 15.35
C ALA A 112 -12.90 2.47 15.70
N GLY A 113 -12.09 1.98 14.73
CA GLY A 113 -11.06 0.98 14.97
C GLY A 113 -10.02 1.43 16.00
N CYS A 114 -9.54 2.69 15.93
CA CYS A 114 -8.63 3.25 16.93
C CYS A 114 -9.25 3.26 18.34
N ILE A 115 -10.49 3.75 18.46
CA ILE A 115 -11.21 3.82 19.75
C ILE A 115 -11.44 2.42 20.32
N LEU A 116 -11.89 1.46 19.51
CA LEU A 116 -12.09 0.07 19.91
C LEU A 116 -10.79 -0.58 20.38
N SER A 117 -9.65 -0.25 19.74
CA SER A 117 -8.33 -0.73 20.15
C SER A 117 -7.94 -0.19 21.54
N MET A 118 -8.20 1.09 21.81
CA MET A 118 -7.92 1.71 23.11
C MET A 118 -8.76 1.12 24.24
N LEU A 119 -9.97 0.68 23.93
CA LEU A 119 -10.92 0.09 24.88
C LEU A 119 -10.82 -1.44 24.96
N ALA A 120 -9.82 -2.05 24.35
CA ALA A 120 -9.70 -3.51 24.25
C ALA A 120 -9.61 -4.18 25.65
N PRO A 121 -10.56 -5.05 26.02
CA PRO A 121 -10.50 -5.80 27.28
C PRO A 121 -9.63 -7.07 27.14
N SER A 122 -9.46 -7.61 25.94
CA SER A 122 -8.67 -8.81 25.64
C SER A 122 -7.85 -8.64 24.38
N TYR A 123 -6.90 -9.56 24.18
CA TYR A 123 -6.05 -9.58 22.99
C TYR A 123 -6.86 -9.86 21.71
N GLU A 124 -7.84 -10.76 21.76
CA GLU A 124 -8.71 -11.09 20.63
C GLU A 124 -9.57 -9.87 20.22
N TRP A 125 -10.06 -9.10 21.20
CA TRP A 125 -10.73 -7.83 20.91
C TRP A 125 -9.81 -6.84 20.22
N LEU A 126 -8.56 -6.74 20.69
CA LEU A 126 -7.56 -5.88 20.06
C LEU A 126 -7.31 -6.33 18.62
N LEU A 127 -7.19 -7.63 18.33
CA LEU A 127 -7.07 -8.17 16.98
C LEU A 127 -8.30 -7.80 16.11
N ALA A 128 -9.51 -7.97 16.62
CA ALA A 128 -10.73 -7.62 15.89
C ALA A 128 -10.80 -6.11 15.57
N SER A 129 -10.44 -5.27 16.54
CA SER A 129 -10.38 -3.82 16.34
C SER A 129 -9.34 -3.41 15.28
N ARG A 130 -8.22 -4.14 15.18
CA ARG A 130 -7.20 -3.95 14.15
C ARG A 130 -7.72 -4.27 12.74
N VAL A 131 -8.57 -5.30 12.59
CA VAL A 131 -9.26 -5.56 11.30
C VAL A 131 -10.11 -4.35 10.90
N ILE A 132 -10.92 -3.82 11.83
CA ILE A 132 -11.77 -2.65 11.57
C ILE A 132 -10.92 -1.42 11.21
N GLN A 133 -9.83 -1.18 11.94
CA GLN A 133 -8.91 -0.09 11.67
C GLN A 133 -8.27 -0.22 10.27
N GLY A 134 -7.86 -1.45 9.90
CA GLY A 134 -7.33 -1.74 8.56
C GLY A 134 -8.36 -1.46 7.46
N MET A 135 -9.61 -1.90 7.67
CA MET A 135 -10.70 -1.59 6.74
C MET A 135 -10.85 -0.07 6.53
N GLY A 136 -10.79 0.70 7.60
CA GLY A 136 -10.87 2.16 7.52
C GLY A 136 -9.68 2.79 6.78
N ALA A 137 -8.47 2.34 7.04
CA ALA A 137 -7.25 2.89 6.43
C ALA A 137 -7.17 2.67 4.91
N ALA A 138 -7.80 1.61 4.40
CA ALA A 138 -7.75 1.25 2.97
C ALA A 138 -8.36 2.32 2.06
N GLY A 139 -9.35 3.09 2.54
CA GLY A 139 -9.94 4.19 1.78
C GLY A 139 -8.91 5.27 1.43
N GLY A 140 -8.04 5.63 2.37
CA GLY A 140 -6.96 6.59 2.12
C GLY A 140 -6.03 6.15 0.98
N ARG A 141 -5.65 4.88 0.94
CA ARG A 141 -4.80 4.31 -0.11
C ARG A 141 -5.47 4.29 -1.48
N VAL A 142 -6.71 3.80 -1.55
CA VAL A 142 -7.45 3.65 -2.82
C VAL A 142 -7.84 5.00 -3.39
N LEU A 143 -8.37 5.89 -2.56
CA LEU A 143 -8.92 7.16 -3.00
C LEU A 143 -7.85 8.21 -3.29
N SER A 144 -6.67 8.14 -2.67
CA SER A 144 -5.56 9.05 -2.98
C SER A 144 -5.23 9.07 -4.47
N THR A 145 -5.05 7.90 -5.07
CA THR A 145 -4.77 7.77 -6.50
C THR A 145 -5.95 8.21 -7.37
N ALA A 146 -7.19 7.90 -6.95
CA ALA A 146 -8.40 8.29 -7.69
C ALA A 146 -8.58 9.82 -7.69
N ILE A 147 -8.43 10.48 -6.53
CA ILE A 147 -8.55 11.93 -6.38
C ILE A 147 -7.49 12.66 -7.21
N VAL A 148 -6.24 12.16 -7.22
CA VAL A 148 -5.18 12.74 -8.06
C VAL A 148 -5.52 12.60 -9.54
N ARG A 149 -6.01 11.44 -9.97
CA ARG A 149 -6.41 11.18 -11.36
C ARG A 149 -7.62 12.01 -11.79
N ASP A 150 -8.58 12.26 -10.90
CA ASP A 150 -9.76 13.07 -11.20
C ASP A 150 -9.39 14.54 -11.46
N ARG A 151 -8.24 14.99 -10.92
CA ARG A 151 -7.80 16.39 -11.02
C ARG A 151 -6.67 16.64 -12.02
N PHE A 152 -5.74 15.72 -12.13
CA PHE A 152 -4.51 15.86 -12.93
C PHE A 152 -4.41 14.75 -13.97
N SER A 153 -3.78 15.07 -15.10
CA SER A 153 -3.58 14.11 -16.19
C SER A 153 -2.14 14.14 -16.71
N GLY A 154 -1.72 13.09 -17.38
CA GLY A 154 -0.45 13.02 -18.09
C GLY A 154 0.76 13.34 -17.17
N ARG A 155 1.60 14.28 -17.61
CA ARG A 155 2.85 14.64 -16.91
C ARG A 155 2.61 15.33 -15.56
N GLU A 156 1.53 16.10 -15.44
CA GLU A 156 1.17 16.78 -14.20
C GLU A 156 0.78 15.76 -13.12
N MET A 157 -0.04 14.78 -13.44
CA MET A 157 -0.38 13.67 -12.55
C MET A 157 0.87 12.95 -12.06
N ALA A 158 1.82 12.65 -12.96
CA ALA A 158 3.06 11.99 -12.59
C ALA A 158 3.91 12.82 -11.62
N SER A 159 3.95 14.15 -11.82
CA SER A 159 4.66 15.08 -10.93
C SER A 159 4.02 15.11 -9.53
N VAL A 160 2.70 15.24 -9.46
CA VAL A 160 1.95 15.25 -8.20
C VAL A 160 2.13 13.93 -7.43
N MET A 161 2.00 12.79 -8.12
CA MET A 161 2.21 11.47 -7.50
C MET A 161 3.65 11.31 -6.99
N SER A 162 4.64 11.84 -7.69
CA SER A 162 6.04 11.80 -7.22
C SER A 162 6.24 12.60 -5.94
N LEU A 163 5.62 13.78 -5.80
CA LEU A 163 5.67 14.58 -4.58
C LEU A 163 4.97 13.85 -3.41
N ILE A 164 3.81 13.27 -3.64
CA ILE A 164 3.07 12.49 -2.63
C ILE A 164 3.92 11.31 -2.17
N MET A 165 4.56 10.58 -3.11
CA MET A 165 5.43 9.46 -2.79
C MET A 165 6.67 9.90 -2.01
N MET A 166 7.24 11.07 -2.30
CA MET A 166 8.38 11.61 -1.54
C MET A 166 8.00 11.84 -0.07
N VAL A 167 6.84 12.43 0.20
CA VAL A 167 6.33 12.60 1.58
C VAL A 167 6.07 11.23 2.23
N PHE A 168 5.45 10.31 1.48
CA PHE A 168 5.15 8.96 1.98
C PHE A 168 6.40 8.16 2.38
N LEU A 169 7.55 8.36 1.71
CA LEU A 169 8.80 7.67 2.04
C LEU A 169 9.37 8.03 3.42
N ILE A 170 9.03 9.21 3.94
CA ILE A 170 9.49 9.66 5.26
C ILE A 170 8.69 8.96 6.38
N VAL A 171 7.45 8.58 6.10
CA VAL A 171 6.51 8.07 7.11
C VAL A 171 6.98 6.79 7.80
N PRO A 172 7.45 5.73 7.09
CA PRO A 172 7.96 4.53 7.75
C PRO A 172 9.20 4.78 8.62
N MET A 173 10.00 5.80 8.28
CA MET A 173 11.16 6.17 9.11
C MET A 173 10.73 6.79 10.44
N LEU A 174 9.64 7.56 10.44
CA LEU A 174 9.13 8.26 11.62
C LEU A 174 8.20 7.39 12.47
N GLY A 175 7.53 6.38 11.88
CA GLY A 175 6.54 5.56 12.54
C GLY A 175 7.02 4.99 13.88
N PRO A 176 8.07 4.15 13.92
CA PRO A 176 8.54 3.58 15.16
C PRO A 176 9.08 4.62 16.14
N ALA A 177 9.66 5.74 15.66
CA ALA A 177 10.13 6.82 16.51
C ALA A 177 8.98 7.53 17.24
N ILE A 178 7.88 7.81 16.52
CA ILE A 178 6.67 8.38 17.12
C ILE A 178 6.08 7.39 18.13
N GLY A 179 6.00 6.09 17.76
CA GLY A 179 5.52 5.04 18.66
C GLY A 179 6.31 4.98 19.95
N ALA A 180 7.65 4.90 19.86
CA ALA A 180 8.54 4.89 21.00
C ALA A 180 8.38 6.16 21.88
N THR A 181 8.22 7.33 21.25
CA THR A 181 7.98 8.59 21.98
C THR A 181 6.65 8.56 22.75
N MET A 182 5.59 8.01 22.13
CA MET A 182 4.28 7.89 22.79
C MET A 182 4.35 6.96 24.01
N LEU A 183 5.17 5.92 23.98
CA LEU A 183 5.36 5.00 25.12
C LEU A 183 6.01 5.67 26.34
N LEU A 184 6.71 6.78 26.18
CA LEU A 184 7.23 7.57 27.31
C LEU A 184 6.10 8.13 28.20
N LEU A 185 4.87 8.17 27.71
CA LEU A 185 3.68 8.53 28.49
C LEU A 185 3.16 7.37 29.36
N GLY A 186 3.85 6.23 29.39
CA GLY A 186 3.64 5.13 30.33
C GLY A 186 2.59 4.10 29.91
N SER A 187 1.99 4.19 28.71
CA SER A 187 0.97 3.21 28.26
C SER A 187 0.99 3.03 26.75
N TRP A 188 0.80 1.78 26.32
CA TRP A 188 0.61 1.42 24.90
C TRP A 188 -0.61 2.12 24.25
N ILE A 189 -1.59 2.54 25.02
CA ILE A 189 -2.80 3.25 24.56
C ILE A 189 -2.41 4.54 23.83
N TRP A 190 -1.36 5.24 24.26
CA TRP A 190 -0.92 6.48 23.64
C TRP A 190 -0.49 6.34 22.19
N VAL A 191 -0.06 5.15 21.80
CA VAL A 191 0.21 4.84 20.38
C VAL A 191 -1.08 4.94 19.58
N PHE A 192 -2.19 4.37 20.06
CA PHE A 192 -3.49 4.48 19.39
C PHE A 192 -4.06 5.91 19.48
N VAL A 193 -3.81 6.65 20.56
CA VAL A 193 -4.17 8.08 20.66
C VAL A 193 -3.46 8.88 19.56
N SER A 194 -2.18 8.64 19.30
CA SER A 194 -1.45 9.31 18.22
C SER A 194 -2.01 8.98 16.83
N MET A 195 -2.39 7.71 16.59
CA MET A 195 -3.06 7.28 15.36
C MET A 195 -4.45 7.94 15.21
N LEU A 196 -5.22 7.99 16.28
CA LEU A 196 -6.51 8.67 16.32
C LEU A 196 -6.38 10.17 16.04
N ALA A 197 -5.40 10.83 16.65
CA ALA A 197 -5.11 12.24 16.40
C ALA A 197 -4.74 12.50 14.94
N LEU A 198 -3.86 11.68 14.35
CA LEU A 198 -3.49 11.81 12.94
C LEU A 198 -4.68 11.60 12.01
N GLY A 199 -5.48 10.55 12.26
CA GLY A 199 -6.72 10.28 11.51
C GLY A 199 -7.77 11.38 11.68
N GLY A 200 -7.90 11.93 12.89
CA GLY A 200 -8.80 13.05 13.21
C GLY A 200 -8.39 14.34 12.48
N VAL A 201 -7.10 14.68 12.50
CA VAL A 201 -6.55 15.82 11.74
C VAL A 201 -6.83 15.66 10.25
N LEU A 202 -6.55 14.47 9.69
CA LEU A 202 -6.86 14.18 8.28
C LEU A 202 -8.36 14.32 8.00
N THR A 203 -9.21 13.75 8.84
CA THR A 203 -10.67 13.78 8.67
C THR A 203 -11.18 15.22 8.66
N LEU A 204 -10.77 16.02 9.63
CA LEU A 204 -11.17 17.41 9.74
C LEU A 204 -10.65 18.24 8.56
N TRP A 205 -9.37 18.12 8.25
CA TRP A 205 -8.75 18.86 7.15
C TRP A 205 -9.38 18.52 5.81
N PHE A 206 -9.56 17.21 5.53
CA PHE A 206 -10.21 16.75 4.31
C PHE A 206 -11.68 17.21 4.24
N ALA A 207 -12.43 17.08 5.32
CA ALA A 207 -13.84 17.47 5.35
C ALA A 207 -14.05 18.97 5.13
N LEU A 208 -13.17 19.82 5.65
CA LEU A 208 -13.28 21.29 5.53
C LEU A 208 -12.77 21.81 4.19
N ARG A 209 -11.76 21.18 3.60
CA ARG A 209 -11.01 21.77 2.48
C ARG A 209 -11.18 21.03 1.15
N MET A 210 -11.46 19.72 1.15
CA MET A 210 -11.53 18.94 -0.09
C MET A 210 -12.97 18.87 -0.60
N PRO A 211 -13.28 19.43 -1.78
CA PRO A 211 -14.56 19.25 -2.44
C PRO A 211 -14.69 17.84 -3.02
N GLU A 212 -15.88 17.51 -3.53
CA GLU A 212 -16.05 16.29 -4.34
C GLU A 212 -15.27 16.43 -5.65
N THR A 213 -14.42 15.43 -5.95
CA THR A 213 -13.58 15.44 -7.15
C THR A 213 -14.18 14.66 -8.31
N LEU A 214 -15.11 13.73 -8.03
CA LEU A 214 -15.78 12.97 -9.06
C LEU A 214 -16.94 13.77 -9.65
N HIS A 215 -16.81 14.13 -10.94
CA HIS A 215 -17.89 14.82 -11.64
C HIS A 215 -19.16 13.92 -11.70
N PRO A 216 -20.37 14.44 -11.44
CA PRO A 216 -21.61 13.64 -11.42
C PRO A 216 -21.85 12.82 -12.69
N ALA A 217 -21.47 13.31 -13.86
CA ALA A 217 -21.61 12.60 -15.14
C ALA A 217 -20.71 11.35 -15.25
N TYR A 218 -19.69 11.23 -14.44
CA TYR A 218 -18.76 10.08 -14.43
C TYR A 218 -19.10 9.05 -13.34
N ARG A 219 -20.15 9.28 -12.55
CA ARG A 219 -20.62 8.32 -11.56
C ARG A 219 -21.13 7.06 -12.26
N ARG A 220 -20.73 5.92 -11.75
CA ARG A 220 -21.14 4.61 -12.28
C ARG A 220 -21.95 3.87 -11.22
N PRO A 221 -23.12 3.30 -11.57
CA PRO A 221 -23.87 2.49 -10.62
C PRO A 221 -23.06 1.26 -10.21
N LEU A 222 -23.22 0.85 -8.95
CA LEU A 222 -22.62 -0.39 -8.46
C LEU A 222 -23.20 -1.57 -9.24
N SER A 223 -22.37 -2.29 -9.96
CA SER A 223 -22.75 -3.48 -10.72
C SER A 223 -21.84 -4.65 -10.35
N LEU A 224 -22.41 -5.60 -9.60
CA LEU A 224 -21.69 -6.83 -9.23
C LEU A 224 -21.29 -7.65 -10.48
N GLY A 225 -22.14 -7.64 -11.51
CA GLY A 225 -21.84 -8.33 -12.78
C GLY A 225 -20.64 -7.73 -13.52
N ALA A 226 -20.58 -6.40 -13.64
CA ALA A 226 -19.43 -5.72 -14.25
C ALA A 226 -18.15 -5.90 -13.44
N THR A 227 -18.24 -5.85 -12.11
CA THR A 227 -17.11 -6.10 -11.21
C THR A 227 -16.62 -7.54 -11.35
N GLY A 228 -17.51 -8.53 -11.41
CA GLY A 228 -17.18 -9.94 -11.63
C GLY A 228 -16.51 -10.20 -12.98
N GLN A 229 -17.00 -9.56 -14.06
CA GLN A 229 -16.38 -9.65 -15.38
C GLN A 229 -14.98 -9.02 -15.41
N ALA A 230 -14.81 -7.87 -14.78
CA ALA A 230 -13.51 -7.23 -14.65
C ALA A 230 -12.54 -8.12 -13.89
N LEU A 231 -12.96 -8.73 -12.78
CA LEU A 231 -12.19 -9.69 -12.00
C LEU A 231 -11.75 -10.89 -12.87
N LEU A 232 -12.68 -11.49 -13.61
CA LEU A 232 -12.37 -12.60 -14.49
C LEU A 232 -11.37 -12.21 -15.59
N THR A 233 -11.47 -11.00 -16.12
CA THR A 233 -10.51 -10.45 -17.09
C THR A 233 -9.12 -10.33 -16.48
N VAL A 234 -8.99 -9.83 -15.26
CA VAL A 234 -7.71 -9.74 -14.55
C VAL A 234 -7.09 -11.12 -14.35
N LEU A 235 -7.89 -12.10 -13.86
CA LEU A 235 -7.42 -13.47 -13.60
C LEU A 235 -6.99 -14.20 -14.89
N ARG A 236 -7.64 -13.91 -16.02
CA ARG A 236 -7.29 -14.48 -17.33
C ARG A 236 -6.12 -13.78 -18.01
N THR A 237 -5.78 -12.57 -17.57
CA THR A 237 -4.66 -11.81 -18.15
C THR A 237 -3.35 -12.21 -17.51
N ARG A 238 -2.57 -13.05 -18.21
CA ARG A 238 -1.31 -13.62 -17.72
C ARG A 238 -0.34 -12.56 -17.16
N ALA A 239 -0.16 -11.44 -17.85
CA ALA A 239 0.71 -10.37 -17.38
C ALA A 239 0.20 -9.73 -16.10
N ALA A 240 -1.13 -9.51 -15.98
CA ALA A 240 -1.72 -8.93 -14.79
C ALA A 240 -1.53 -9.82 -13.55
N ILE A 241 -1.96 -11.09 -13.65
CA ILE A 241 -1.88 -12.00 -12.50
C ILE A 241 -0.43 -12.38 -12.17
N GLY A 242 0.42 -12.56 -13.18
CA GLY A 242 1.81 -12.93 -12.96
C GLY A 242 2.61 -11.83 -12.27
N TYR A 243 2.54 -10.59 -12.74
CA TYR A 243 3.22 -9.48 -12.07
C TYR A 243 2.60 -9.15 -10.72
N ALA A 244 1.28 -9.32 -10.56
CA ALA A 244 0.63 -9.14 -9.26
C ALA A 244 1.06 -10.23 -8.25
N THR A 245 1.22 -11.48 -8.68
CA THR A 245 1.73 -12.56 -7.81
C THR A 245 3.17 -12.26 -7.39
N ALA A 246 4.04 -11.89 -8.32
CA ALA A 246 5.41 -11.50 -8.00
C ALA A 246 5.44 -10.31 -7.01
N LEU A 247 4.60 -9.30 -7.25
CA LEU A 247 4.44 -8.15 -6.35
C LEU A 247 3.97 -8.57 -4.95
N GLY A 248 2.99 -9.47 -4.85
CA GLY A 248 2.48 -9.98 -3.58
C GLY A 248 3.53 -10.76 -2.81
N LEU A 249 4.30 -11.64 -3.47
CA LEU A 249 5.41 -12.39 -2.87
C LEU A 249 6.49 -11.45 -2.31
N LEU A 250 6.89 -10.43 -3.08
CA LEU A 250 7.85 -9.44 -2.63
C LEU A 250 7.29 -8.57 -1.48
N THR A 251 5.99 -8.21 -1.53
CA THR A 251 5.33 -7.54 -0.41
C THR A 251 5.37 -8.41 0.84
N GLY A 252 5.27 -9.75 0.69
CA GLY A 252 5.43 -10.70 1.78
C GLY A 252 6.80 -10.64 2.46
N CYS A 253 7.87 -10.43 1.69
CA CYS A 253 9.20 -10.21 2.26
C CYS A 253 9.24 -8.95 3.14
N ILE A 254 8.65 -7.84 2.65
CA ILE A 254 8.57 -6.59 3.44
C ILE A 254 7.74 -6.81 4.71
N MET A 255 6.56 -7.43 4.58
CA MET A 255 5.67 -7.66 5.73
C MET A 255 6.27 -8.65 6.74
N GLY A 256 7.02 -9.66 6.28
CA GLY A 256 7.77 -10.55 7.15
C GLY A 256 8.84 -9.81 7.96
N TYR A 257 9.58 -8.91 7.32
CA TYR A 257 10.51 -8.02 8.00
C TYR A 257 9.80 -7.11 9.00
N VAL A 258 8.76 -6.40 8.57
CA VAL A 258 8.03 -5.45 9.44
C VAL A 258 7.43 -6.18 10.65
N GLY A 259 6.81 -7.34 10.44
CA GLY A 259 6.20 -8.12 11.51
C GLY A 259 7.21 -8.63 12.55
N SER A 260 8.41 -9.04 12.12
CA SER A 260 9.46 -9.56 13.01
C SER A 260 10.47 -8.49 13.47
N ALA A 261 10.40 -7.26 12.93
CA ALA A 261 11.43 -6.23 13.17
C ALA A 261 11.66 -5.95 14.65
N GLN A 262 10.57 -5.85 15.43
CA GLN A 262 10.68 -5.58 16.87
C GLN A 262 11.35 -6.74 17.61
N GLN A 263 11.04 -7.99 17.27
CA GLN A 263 11.67 -9.17 17.86
C GLN A 263 13.15 -9.30 17.45
N VAL A 264 13.45 -9.07 16.17
CA VAL A 264 14.83 -9.14 15.67
C VAL A 264 15.69 -8.04 16.26
N PHE A 265 15.23 -6.79 16.22
CA PHE A 265 16.08 -5.68 16.63
C PHE A 265 16.04 -5.37 18.11
N ASP A 266 14.94 -5.68 18.82
CA ASP A 266 14.77 -5.23 20.21
C ASP A 266 14.65 -6.39 21.19
N THR A 267 13.55 -7.14 21.20
CA THR A 267 13.29 -8.08 22.30
C THR A 267 13.96 -9.43 22.17
N GLY A 268 14.23 -9.91 20.95
CA GLY A 268 14.67 -11.30 20.74
C GLY A 268 16.15 -11.49 20.45
N LEU A 269 16.76 -10.67 19.54
CA LEU A 269 18.11 -10.97 19.05
C LEU A 269 19.14 -9.88 19.39
N TYR A 270 18.92 -8.63 18.97
CA TYR A 270 19.96 -7.59 19.09
C TYR A 270 19.81 -6.66 20.29
N HIS A 271 18.67 -6.66 20.96
CA HIS A 271 18.37 -5.89 22.18
C HIS A 271 18.71 -4.38 22.08
N LEU A 272 18.32 -3.75 20.98
CA LEU A 272 18.68 -2.36 20.68
C LEU A 272 17.95 -1.33 21.56
N GLY A 273 16.82 -1.69 22.19
CA GLY A 273 16.05 -0.77 23.02
C GLY A 273 15.69 0.52 22.27
N GLY A 274 16.08 1.65 22.83
CA GLY A 274 15.83 2.97 22.22
C GLY A 274 16.46 3.21 20.84
N LEU A 275 17.39 2.34 20.39
CA LEU A 275 18.00 2.42 19.05
C LEU A 275 17.17 1.66 17.98
N PHE A 276 16.14 0.91 18.37
CA PHE A 276 15.26 0.21 17.42
C PHE A 276 14.71 1.12 16.29
N PRO A 277 14.17 2.33 16.59
CA PRO A 277 13.69 3.22 15.53
C PRO A 277 14.77 3.63 14.52
N LEU A 278 16.04 3.75 14.97
CA LEU A 278 17.16 4.08 14.10
C LEU A 278 17.47 2.93 13.13
N ALA A 279 17.55 1.69 13.63
CA ALA A 279 17.80 0.51 12.80
C ALA A 279 16.68 0.33 11.76
N PHE A 280 15.43 0.48 12.17
CA PHE A 280 14.29 0.44 11.26
C PHE A 280 14.35 1.58 10.22
N GLY A 281 14.73 2.79 10.67
CA GLY A 281 14.89 3.96 9.81
C GLY A 281 15.97 3.80 8.74
N VAL A 282 17.08 3.13 9.03
CA VAL A 282 18.14 2.81 8.05
C VAL A 282 17.58 1.95 6.91
N VAL A 283 16.82 0.92 7.26
CA VAL A 283 16.20 0.02 6.28
C VAL A 283 15.16 0.76 5.44
N ALA A 284 14.28 1.55 6.08
CA ALA A 284 13.29 2.37 5.38
C ALA A 284 13.95 3.44 4.48
N GLY A 285 15.04 4.04 4.94
CA GLY A 285 15.86 4.98 4.15
C GLY A 285 16.44 4.35 2.90
N ALA A 286 16.93 3.10 2.98
CA ALA A 286 17.40 2.36 1.81
C ALA A 286 16.30 2.14 0.77
N MET A 287 15.09 1.77 1.21
CA MET A 287 13.91 1.65 0.34
C MET A 287 13.56 3.00 -0.33
N GLY A 288 13.60 4.08 0.45
CA GLY A 288 13.35 5.43 -0.03
C GLY A 288 14.36 5.86 -1.10
N ALA A 289 15.65 5.66 -0.85
CA ALA A 289 16.73 5.96 -1.79
C ALA A 289 16.54 5.18 -3.10
N ALA A 290 16.25 3.87 -3.03
CA ALA A 290 15.99 3.05 -4.21
C ALA A 290 14.80 3.55 -5.02
N THR A 291 13.72 3.96 -4.37
CA THR A 291 12.52 4.49 -5.05
C THR A 291 12.83 5.79 -5.79
N LEU A 292 13.63 6.69 -5.20
CA LEU A 292 14.09 7.92 -5.84
C LEU A 292 14.99 7.62 -7.05
N ILE A 293 15.92 6.67 -6.92
CA ILE A 293 16.79 6.21 -8.02
C ILE A 293 15.93 5.57 -9.12
N ASN A 294 14.98 4.70 -8.76
CA ASN A 294 14.07 4.05 -9.70
C ASN A 294 13.35 5.07 -10.59
N SER A 295 12.85 6.18 -10.02
CA SER A 295 12.12 7.19 -10.77
C SER A 295 12.93 7.84 -11.89
N ARG A 296 14.26 7.86 -11.78
CA ARG A 296 15.20 8.37 -12.79
C ARG A 296 15.63 7.28 -13.77
N VAL A 297 16.04 6.14 -13.24
CA VAL A 297 16.66 5.05 -14.01
C VAL A 297 15.65 4.31 -14.89
N VAL A 298 14.40 4.19 -14.47
CA VAL A 298 13.33 3.52 -15.23
C VAL A 298 13.08 4.14 -16.59
N ARG A 299 13.36 5.45 -16.77
CA ARG A 299 13.21 6.15 -18.05
C ARG A 299 14.23 5.68 -19.09
N TRP A 300 15.38 5.17 -18.67
CA TRP A 300 16.48 4.75 -19.55
C TRP A 300 16.48 3.24 -19.77
N LEU A 301 16.29 2.45 -18.70
CA LEU A 301 16.35 0.99 -18.76
C LEU A 301 14.98 0.34 -19.06
N GLY A 302 13.89 1.08 -18.86
CA GLY A 302 12.53 0.55 -18.95
C GLY A 302 12.10 -0.27 -17.72
N MET A 303 10.78 -0.36 -17.52
CA MET A 303 10.18 -1.01 -16.34
C MET A 303 10.54 -2.51 -16.26
N ARG A 304 10.49 -3.24 -17.38
CA ARG A 304 10.77 -4.68 -17.41
C ARG A 304 12.21 -4.99 -17.04
N THR A 305 13.17 -4.36 -17.70
CA THR A 305 14.59 -4.59 -17.45
C THR A 305 14.95 -4.29 -16.01
N LEU A 306 14.50 -3.13 -15.50
CA LEU A 306 14.84 -2.68 -14.16
C LEU A 306 14.21 -3.56 -13.08
N SER A 307 12.93 -3.94 -13.22
CA SER A 307 12.26 -4.80 -12.25
C SER A 307 12.78 -6.24 -12.26
N HIS A 308 13.10 -6.78 -13.45
CA HIS A 308 13.70 -8.12 -13.57
C HIS A 308 15.10 -8.16 -12.94
N ALA A 309 15.93 -7.13 -13.20
CA ALA A 309 17.24 -6.99 -12.57
C ALA A 309 17.10 -6.86 -11.03
N GLY A 310 16.13 -6.04 -10.58
CA GLY A 310 15.86 -5.85 -9.17
C GLY A 310 15.49 -7.16 -8.45
N VAL A 311 14.54 -7.94 -9.00
CA VAL A 311 14.14 -9.22 -8.37
C VAL A 311 15.25 -10.28 -8.45
N THR A 312 16.02 -10.31 -9.53
CA THR A 312 17.17 -11.24 -9.65
C THR A 312 18.25 -10.91 -8.62
N ALA A 313 18.64 -9.63 -8.52
CA ALA A 313 19.62 -9.19 -7.53
C ALA A 313 19.11 -9.39 -6.10
N PHE A 314 17.83 -9.11 -5.85
CA PHE A 314 17.19 -9.38 -4.55
C PHE A 314 17.29 -10.85 -4.16
N THR A 315 16.97 -11.76 -5.09
CA THR A 315 17.05 -13.21 -4.84
C THR A 315 18.48 -13.65 -4.58
N ALA A 316 19.45 -13.14 -5.37
CA ALA A 316 20.86 -13.44 -5.17
C ALA A 316 21.37 -12.98 -3.79
N VAL A 317 21.04 -11.74 -3.40
CA VAL A 317 21.39 -11.21 -2.06
C VAL A 317 20.63 -11.97 -0.96
N GLY A 318 19.39 -12.42 -1.21
CA GLY A 318 18.66 -13.31 -0.31
C GLY A 318 19.40 -14.64 -0.06
N LEU A 319 19.98 -15.25 -1.09
CA LEU A 319 20.82 -16.44 -0.94
C LEU A 319 22.12 -16.15 -0.17
N VAL A 320 22.74 -15.00 -0.41
CA VAL A 320 23.90 -14.55 0.39
C VAL A 320 23.50 -14.36 1.85
N HIS A 321 22.31 -13.81 2.11
CA HIS A 321 21.77 -13.65 3.47
C HIS A 321 21.62 -14.99 4.18
N VAL A 322 21.13 -16.03 3.49
CA VAL A 322 21.10 -17.42 4.01
C VAL A 322 22.51 -17.92 4.33
N GLY A 323 23.48 -17.72 3.41
CA GLY A 323 24.86 -18.13 3.61
C GLY A 323 25.50 -17.48 4.85
N ILE A 324 25.27 -16.15 5.05
CA ILE A 324 25.71 -15.42 6.23
C ILE A 324 25.03 -15.99 7.49
N GLY A 325 23.71 -16.18 7.47
CA GLY A 325 22.97 -16.73 8.58
C GLY A 325 23.50 -18.11 9.00
N LEU A 326 23.75 -18.99 8.04
CA LEU A 326 24.33 -20.32 8.29
C LEU A 326 25.75 -20.23 8.88
N HIS A 327 26.61 -19.36 8.35
CA HIS A 327 27.97 -19.17 8.83
C HIS A 327 28.00 -18.71 10.30
N TYR A 328 27.10 -17.79 10.68
CA TYR A 328 27.00 -17.26 12.03
C TYR A 328 25.96 -18.00 12.90
N GLN A 329 25.50 -19.18 12.48
CA GLN A 329 24.50 -19.97 13.23
C GLN A 329 23.24 -19.19 13.61
N GLY A 330 22.79 -18.33 12.71
CA GLY A 330 21.61 -17.48 12.90
C GLY A 330 21.84 -16.14 13.65
N HIS A 331 23.06 -15.89 14.13
CA HIS A 331 23.41 -14.73 14.99
C HIS A 331 24.53 -13.88 14.38
N PRO A 332 24.39 -13.35 13.15
CA PRO A 332 25.42 -12.50 12.54
C PRO A 332 25.58 -11.19 13.32
N PRO A 333 26.75 -10.51 13.23
CA PRO A 333 26.91 -9.18 13.79
C PRO A 333 25.84 -8.21 13.24
N LEU A 334 25.31 -7.33 14.11
CA LEU A 334 24.24 -6.39 13.76
C LEU A 334 24.53 -5.60 12.47
N VAL A 335 25.74 -5.04 12.36
CA VAL A 335 26.11 -4.21 11.19
C VAL A 335 26.05 -5.00 9.90
N LEU A 336 26.51 -6.25 9.92
CA LEU A 336 26.48 -7.14 8.75
C LEU A 336 25.03 -7.48 8.39
N PHE A 337 24.22 -7.89 9.35
CA PHE A 337 22.80 -8.19 9.14
C PHE A 337 22.05 -6.97 8.61
N LEU A 338 22.18 -5.82 9.26
CA LEU A 338 21.49 -4.58 8.87
C LEU A 338 21.90 -4.14 7.46
N SER A 339 23.17 -4.29 7.09
CA SER A 339 23.67 -3.94 5.76
C SER A 339 23.06 -4.82 4.67
N VAL A 340 23.03 -6.14 4.90
CA VAL A 340 22.44 -7.10 3.92
C VAL A 340 20.93 -6.92 3.85
N LEU A 341 20.26 -6.71 4.97
CA LEU A 341 18.84 -6.44 5.03
C LEU A 341 18.49 -5.13 4.29
N ALA A 342 19.21 -4.05 4.55
CA ALA A 342 19.03 -2.77 3.87
C ALA A 342 19.27 -2.89 2.35
N LEU A 343 20.28 -3.68 1.93
CA LEU A 343 20.53 -3.96 0.51
C LEU A 343 19.38 -4.76 -0.11
N ASN A 344 18.86 -5.78 0.56
CA ASN A 344 17.67 -6.50 0.09
C ASN A 344 16.48 -5.56 -0.10
N GLN A 345 16.18 -4.71 0.89
CA GLN A 345 15.06 -3.77 0.83
C GLN A 345 15.29 -2.66 -0.21
N PHE A 346 16.53 -2.27 -0.45
CA PHE A 346 16.90 -1.39 -1.56
C PHE A 346 16.58 -2.05 -2.91
N LEU A 347 16.99 -3.29 -3.13
CA LEU A 347 16.81 -4.00 -4.40
C LEU A 347 15.34 -4.31 -4.70
N ILE A 348 14.56 -4.72 -3.71
CA ILE A 348 13.13 -5.01 -3.87
C ILE A 348 12.35 -3.75 -4.32
N SER A 349 12.79 -2.57 -3.88
CA SER A 349 12.14 -1.30 -4.20
C SER A 349 12.22 -0.90 -5.68
N PHE A 350 13.11 -1.52 -6.45
CA PHE A 350 13.11 -1.39 -7.91
C PHE A 350 12.01 -2.24 -8.58
N ALA A 351 11.61 -3.34 -7.96
CA ALA A 351 10.62 -4.24 -8.55
C ALA A 351 9.17 -3.78 -8.28
N LEU A 352 8.87 -3.33 -7.06
CA LEU A 352 7.50 -3.08 -6.60
C LEU A 352 6.69 -2.11 -7.49
N PRO A 353 7.13 -0.86 -7.74
CA PRO A 353 6.35 0.09 -8.54
C PRO A 353 6.26 -0.35 -10.00
N ASN A 354 7.31 -0.97 -10.53
CA ASN A 354 7.35 -1.42 -11.91
C ASN A 354 6.45 -2.63 -12.14
N PHE A 355 6.41 -3.61 -11.22
CA PHE A 355 5.48 -4.75 -11.31
C PHE A 355 4.02 -4.29 -11.19
N ASN A 356 3.72 -3.33 -10.32
CA ASN A 356 2.37 -2.75 -10.24
C ASN A 356 1.95 -2.09 -11.56
N ALA A 357 2.83 -1.33 -12.19
CA ALA A 357 2.58 -0.70 -13.49
C ALA A 357 2.42 -1.73 -14.62
N LEU A 358 3.29 -2.74 -14.68
CA LEU A 358 3.24 -3.83 -15.67
C LEU A 358 1.98 -4.69 -15.51
N ALA A 359 1.51 -4.94 -14.29
CA ALA A 359 0.26 -5.65 -14.03
C ALA A 359 -0.96 -4.91 -14.54
N LEU A 360 -0.98 -3.57 -14.42
CA LEU A 360 -2.09 -2.73 -14.85
C LEU A 360 -2.05 -2.38 -16.35
N GLN A 361 -0.89 -2.44 -16.99
CA GLN A 361 -0.70 -2.03 -18.38
C GLN A 361 -1.70 -2.65 -19.36
N PRO A 362 -2.00 -3.97 -19.34
CA PRO A 362 -2.96 -4.58 -20.27
C PRO A 362 -4.43 -4.31 -19.92
N LEU A 363 -4.73 -3.65 -18.80
CA LEU A 363 -6.06 -3.50 -18.22
C LEU A 363 -6.61 -2.07 -18.30
N GLY A 364 -6.09 -1.24 -19.19
CA GLY A 364 -6.42 0.19 -19.28
C GLY A 364 -7.93 0.51 -19.28
N ALA A 365 -8.75 -0.27 -20.02
CA ALA A 365 -10.19 -0.09 -20.09
C ALA A 365 -10.93 -0.31 -18.75
N ILE A 366 -10.37 -1.11 -17.85
CA ILE A 366 -10.96 -1.48 -16.55
C ILE A 366 -10.00 -1.12 -15.38
N ALA A 367 -9.06 -0.19 -15.61
CA ALA A 367 -7.94 0.09 -14.70
C ALA A 367 -8.37 0.39 -13.24
N GLY A 368 -9.51 1.04 -13.02
CA GLY A 368 -10.01 1.33 -11.68
C GLY A 368 -10.35 0.07 -10.89
N THR A 369 -11.22 -0.79 -11.43
CA THR A 369 -11.61 -2.06 -10.81
C THR A 369 -10.42 -3.02 -10.72
N ALA A 370 -9.59 -3.07 -11.78
CA ALA A 370 -8.38 -3.87 -11.80
C ALA A 370 -7.39 -3.46 -10.69
N SER A 371 -7.17 -2.18 -10.50
CA SER A 371 -6.28 -1.66 -9.43
C SER A 371 -6.77 -2.04 -8.04
N SER A 372 -8.08 -1.96 -7.79
CA SER A 372 -8.66 -2.37 -6.49
C SER A 372 -8.49 -3.87 -6.23
N PHE A 373 -8.74 -4.71 -7.26
CA PHE A 373 -8.55 -6.15 -7.14
C PHE A 373 -7.07 -6.54 -6.98
N LEU A 374 -6.18 -5.97 -7.80
CA LEU A 374 -4.74 -6.23 -7.69
C LEU A 374 -4.20 -5.77 -6.33
N GLY A 375 -4.69 -4.64 -5.82
CA GLY A 375 -4.37 -4.15 -4.48
C GLY A 375 -4.79 -5.15 -3.39
N PHE A 376 -6.02 -5.65 -3.43
CA PHE A 376 -6.50 -6.72 -2.55
C PHE A 376 -5.60 -7.96 -2.64
N TYR A 377 -5.43 -8.49 -3.86
CA TYR A 377 -4.69 -9.73 -4.08
C TYR A 377 -3.25 -9.65 -3.57
N THR A 378 -2.53 -8.58 -3.90
CA THR A 378 -1.14 -8.38 -3.49
C THR A 378 -1.01 -8.16 -1.98
N THR A 379 -1.98 -7.47 -1.38
CA THR A 379 -2.00 -7.24 0.08
C THR A 379 -2.27 -8.53 0.85
N ILE A 380 -3.26 -9.33 0.44
CA ILE A 380 -3.58 -10.59 1.13
C ILE A 380 -2.45 -11.60 0.94
N LEU A 381 -1.92 -11.77 -0.28
CA LEU A 381 -0.78 -12.64 -0.53
C LEU A 381 0.45 -12.17 0.28
N GLY A 382 0.70 -10.86 0.32
CA GLY A 382 1.80 -10.27 1.09
C GLY A 382 1.63 -10.49 2.60
N ALA A 383 0.43 -10.28 3.14
CA ALA A 383 0.13 -10.53 4.55
C ALA A 383 0.32 -12.02 4.91
N PHE A 384 -0.17 -12.93 4.07
CA PHE A 384 -0.02 -14.37 4.28
C PHE A 384 1.45 -14.81 4.25
N CYS A 385 2.21 -14.41 3.22
CA CYS A 385 3.64 -14.73 3.13
C CYS A 385 4.44 -14.07 4.26
N GLY A 386 4.11 -12.84 4.62
CA GLY A 386 4.72 -12.14 5.74
C GLY A 386 4.45 -12.83 7.07
N PHE A 387 3.21 -13.28 7.29
CA PHE A 387 2.84 -14.08 8.46
C PHE A 387 3.69 -15.35 8.59
N LEU A 388 3.88 -16.09 7.49
CA LEU A 388 4.69 -17.30 7.50
C LEU A 388 6.15 -17.02 7.91
N ILE A 389 6.74 -15.93 7.42
CA ILE A 389 8.11 -15.53 7.79
C ILE A 389 8.17 -15.11 9.26
N GLY A 390 7.28 -14.22 9.66
CA GLY A 390 7.30 -13.66 11.00
C GLY A 390 6.98 -14.70 12.07
N HIS A 391 5.93 -15.51 11.87
CA HIS A 391 5.54 -16.55 12.83
C HIS A 391 6.60 -17.65 13.00
N ALA A 392 7.45 -17.85 11.99
CA ALA A 392 8.58 -18.76 12.06
C ALA A 392 9.78 -18.20 12.86
N PHE A 393 9.70 -17.00 13.44
CA PHE A 393 10.80 -16.43 14.21
C PHE A 393 11.17 -17.34 15.39
N ASP A 394 12.44 -17.71 15.44
CA ASP A 394 13.02 -18.68 16.37
C ASP A 394 14.17 -18.11 17.23
N GLY A 395 14.28 -16.77 17.29
CA GLY A 395 15.39 -16.09 17.95
C GLY A 395 16.60 -15.86 17.03
N THR A 396 16.51 -16.23 15.76
CA THR A 396 17.57 -16.09 14.76
C THR A 396 17.14 -15.23 13.58
N VAL A 397 18.09 -14.85 12.70
CA VAL A 397 17.79 -14.16 11.44
C VAL A 397 17.32 -15.12 10.34
N MET A 398 17.38 -16.45 10.58
CA MET A 398 17.16 -17.46 9.55
C MET A 398 15.78 -17.42 8.89
N PRO A 399 14.66 -17.23 9.63
CA PRO A 399 13.34 -17.14 9.02
C PRO A 399 13.23 -16.02 7.99
N VAL A 400 13.80 -14.85 8.28
CA VAL A 400 13.84 -13.71 7.33
C VAL A 400 14.70 -14.06 6.12
N ALA A 401 15.88 -14.63 6.33
CA ALA A 401 16.80 -14.99 5.25
C ALA A 401 16.18 -16.04 4.30
N TYR A 402 15.60 -17.11 4.85
CA TYR A 402 14.89 -18.15 4.06
C TYR A 402 13.66 -17.57 3.35
N GLY A 403 12.90 -16.70 4.01
CA GLY A 403 11.77 -16.01 3.42
C GLY A 403 12.19 -15.18 2.20
N TYR A 404 13.28 -14.43 2.29
CA TYR A 404 13.78 -13.61 1.19
C TYR A 404 14.29 -14.44 0.01
N ALA A 405 15.08 -15.47 0.28
CA ALA A 405 15.57 -16.37 -0.76
C ALA A 405 14.41 -17.14 -1.42
N GLY A 406 13.50 -17.71 -0.62
CA GLY A 406 12.38 -18.54 -1.11
C GLY A 406 11.34 -17.71 -1.89
N LEU A 407 10.82 -16.65 -1.28
CA LEU A 407 9.82 -15.81 -1.94
C LEU A 407 10.42 -15.01 -3.11
N GLY A 408 11.68 -14.58 -3.01
CA GLY A 408 12.41 -13.97 -4.12
C GLY A 408 12.56 -14.93 -5.29
N GLY A 409 12.95 -16.18 -5.02
CA GLY A 409 13.03 -17.23 -6.03
C GLY A 409 11.67 -17.53 -6.68
N LEU A 410 10.61 -17.65 -5.89
CA LEU A 410 9.23 -17.82 -6.39
C LEU A 410 8.77 -16.62 -7.22
N ALA A 411 9.09 -15.39 -6.80
CA ALA A 411 8.79 -14.19 -7.57
C ALA A 411 9.53 -14.19 -8.91
N LEU A 412 10.82 -14.56 -8.93
CA LEU A 412 11.60 -14.67 -10.15
C LEU A 412 11.05 -15.75 -11.10
N LEU A 413 10.68 -16.92 -10.59
CA LEU A 413 10.02 -17.97 -11.37
C LEU A 413 8.67 -17.51 -11.93
N THR A 414 7.88 -16.79 -11.13
CA THR A 414 6.61 -16.21 -11.57
C THR A 414 6.81 -15.20 -12.70
N VAL A 415 7.82 -14.33 -12.60
CA VAL A 415 8.17 -13.39 -13.66
C VAL A 415 8.65 -14.12 -14.92
N ALA A 416 9.49 -15.14 -14.77
CA ALA A 416 9.95 -15.98 -15.89
C ALA A 416 8.77 -16.69 -16.58
N TRP A 417 7.83 -17.22 -15.82
CA TRP A 417 6.58 -17.77 -16.35
C TRP A 417 5.78 -16.69 -17.10
N THR A 418 5.61 -15.51 -16.51
CA THR A 418 4.86 -14.38 -17.09
C THR A 418 5.43 -13.96 -18.45
N GLU A 419 6.74 -13.85 -18.57
CA GLU A 419 7.47 -13.43 -19.78
C GLU A 419 7.85 -14.60 -20.72
N ARG A 420 7.35 -15.80 -20.46
CA ARG A 420 7.65 -17.01 -21.25
C ARG A 420 9.16 -17.28 -21.37
N GLY A 421 9.90 -17.10 -20.28
CA GLY A 421 11.36 -17.26 -20.24
C GLY A 421 12.17 -16.12 -20.88
N ARG A 422 11.52 -15.08 -21.40
CA ARG A 422 12.19 -13.97 -22.09
C ARG A 422 12.41 -12.78 -21.15
N LEU A 423 13.26 -12.99 -20.15
CA LEU A 423 13.64 -11.94 -19.21
C LEU A 423 14.46 -10.82 -19.88
N TYR A 424 14.43 -9.63 -19.30
CA TYR A 424 15.24 -8.45 -19.68
C TYR A 424 14.99 -7.88 -21.09
N ARG A 425 13.98 -8.29 -21.82
CA ARG A 425 13.68 -7.66 -23.11
C ARG A 425 13.03 -6.30 -22.89
N ALA A 426 13.66 -5.26 -23.41
CA ALA A 426 13.01 -3.97 -23.61
C ALA A 426 11.71 -4.21 -24.39
N GLY A 427 10.57 -3.80 -23.84
CA GLY A 427 9.30 -3.94 -24.56
C GLY A 427 9.43 -3.26 -25.90
N VAL A 428 9.22 -4.00 -26.99
CA VAL A 428 9.00 -3.39 -28.29
C VAL A 428 7.76 -2.52 -28.10
N SER A 429 7.96 -1.19 -28.15
CA SER A 429 6.86 -0.24 -28.27
C SER A 429 6.13 -0.57 -29.57
N GLY A 430 5.01 -1.27 -29.45
CA GLY A 430 4.02 -1.40 -30.52
C GLY A 430 3.02 -0.28 -30.39
#